data_4ad6cfd6be6b31f1c983093978c6dcd1
#
_entry.id   4ad6cfd6be6b31f1c983093978c6dcd1
#
_cell.length_a   1.000
_cell.length_b   1.000
_cell.length_c   1.000
_cell.angle_alpha   90.00
_cell.angle_beta   90.00
_cell.angle_gamma   90.00
#
_symmetry.space_group_name_H-M   'P 1'
#
loop_
_entity.id
_entity.type
_entity.pdbx_description
1 polymer ?
#
loop_
_entity_poly.entity_id
_entity_poly.type
_entity_poly.pdbx_seq_one_letter_code
_entity_poly.pdbx_strand_id
1 'polypeptide(L)'
;GQAGSDLRIYTNQTTSNNNYPLRLDVTPELSFSQTFTDSTYAQKTIHEQHKMHEASNIKKANSASFEFTVPALTQNDLAVVKDLLVDYKTGTNTLNTFTLHIKLPNDTYRLDNCVITNGTFIIEKLENLKLGIQGQASRLVKGVSLPTFGRGTRSASRTHQRIDHLSVSIDSTPLTDGIYNVSIELQNDIEWNPYLTVNDALNVTNAATSMYPSNFTLKKRVLSGSIGQYVQSDFDTDTQQWKTGVPVVIKAGESDQQGFQFNLTNCTF
;
A
#
# COMPACT_ATOMS: atom_id res chain seq x y z
N GLY A 1 -27.38 3.69 10.97
CA GLY A 1 -26.22 2.90 10.58
C GLY A 1 -25.40 3.69 9.58
N GLN A 2 -24.18 4.05 9.92
CA GLN A 2 -23.25 4.64 8.95
C GLN A 2 -23.04 3.62 7.83
N ALA A 3 -23.34 4.02 6.61
CA ALA A 3 -22.96 3.29 5.43
C ALA A 3 -21.44 3.39 5.30
N GLY A 4 -20.73 2.46 5.93
CA GLY A 4 -19.29 2.37 5.81
C GLY A 4 -18.92 2.04 4.37
N SER A 5 -17.87 2.66 3.89
CA SER A 5 -17.21 2.28 2.65
C SER A 5 -16.76 0.81 2.79
N ASP A 6 -17.31 -0.05 1.96
CA ASP A 6 -16.86 -1.46 1.89
C ASP A 6 -15.60 -1.49 1.02
N LEU A 7 -14.43 -1.47 1.63
CA LEU A 7 -13.17 -1.67 0.94
C LEU A 7 -12.83 -3.14 0.89
N ARG A 8 -12.60 -3.69 -0.31
CA ARG A 8 -12.25 -5.10 -0.50
C ARG A 8 -11.01 -5.22 -1.36
N ILE A 9 -10.02 -5.95 -0.86
CA ILE A 9 -8.76 -6.19 -1.54
C ILE A 9 -8.70 -7.63 -2.03
N TYR A 10 -8.40 -7.80 -3.32
CA TYR A 10 -8.10 -9.09 -3.92
C TYR A 10 -6.64 -9.16 -4.30
N THR A 11 -6.02 -10.28 -4.01
CA THR A 11 -4.68 -10.57 -4.49
C THR A 11 -4.75 -11.47 -5.71
N ASN A 12 -4.06 -11.09 -6.77
CA ASN A 12 -3.84 -11.94 -7.95
C ASN A 12 -2.73 -12.97 -7.71
N GLN A 13 -2.57 -13.47 -6.52
CA GLN A 13 -1.61 -14.54 -6.29
C GLN A 13 -2.11 -15.83 -6.90
N THR A 14 -1.49 -16.24 -7.98
CA THR A 14 -1.69 -17.53 -8.64
C THR A 14 -1.00 -18.70 -7.94
N THR A 15 -0.48 -18.52 -6.75
CA THR A 15 0.07 -19.60 -5.96
C THR A 15 -0.96 -20.13 -5.00
N SER A 16 -1.50 -21.30 -5.38
CA SER A 16 -2.38 -22.13 -4.57
C SER A 16 -3.68 -21.49 -4.06
N ASN A 17 -4.71 -21.54 -4.89
CA ASN A 17 -6.14 -21.64 -4.55
C ASN A 17 -6.77 -20.59 -3.62
N ASN A 18 -6.13 -19.49 -3.34
CA ASN A 18 -6.65 -18.55 -2.37
C ASN A 18 -6.75 -17.13 -2.96
N ASN A 19 -7.77 -16.91 -3.76
CA ASN A 19 -8.34 -15.59 -3.89
C ASN A 19 -8.98 -15.27 -2.55
N TYR A 20 -8.22 -14.71 -1.63
CA TYR A 20 -8.79 -14.23 -0.38
C TYR A 20 -9.39 -12.85 -0.62
N PRO A 21 -10.73 -12.74 -0.67
CA PRO A 21 -11.34 -11.45 -0.56
C PRO A 21 -11.12 -10.95 0.87
N LEU A 22 -10.18 -10.06 1.06
CA LEU A 22 -9.97 -9.40 2.33
C LEU A 22 -10.88 -8.18 2.38
N ARG A 23 -11.73 -8.12 3.38
CA ARG A 23 -12.46 -6.90 3.71
C ARG A 23 -11.70 -6.15 4.79
N LEU A 24 -11.21 -4.97 4.45
CA LEU A 24 -10.64 -4.04 5.41
C LEU A 24 -11.70 -3.03 5.83
N ASP A 25 -11.85 -2.85 7.13
CA ASP A 25 -12.63 -1.75 7.67
C ASP A 25 -11.71 -0.53 7.75
N VAL A 26 -12.06 0.52 7.04
CA VAL A 26 -11.25 1.73 6.89
C VAL A 26 -11.94 2.93 7.51
N THR A 27 -11.16 3.97 7.81
CA THR A 27 -11.71 5.27 8.21
C THR A 27 -12.45 5.93 7.04
N PRO A 28 -13.37 6.88 7.31
CA PRO A 28 -14.10 7.57 6.24
C PRO A 28 -13.20 8.42 5.32
N GLU A 29 -11.96 8.64 5.68
CA GLU A 29 -10.97 9.45 4.94
C GLU A 29 -10.28 8.64 3.83
N LEU A 30 -11.08 7.98 3.01
CA LEU A 30 -10.60 7.29 1.82
C LEU A 30 -10.53 8.26 0.65
N SER A 31 -9.39 8.33 -0.02
CA SER A 31 -9.22 9.07 -1.26
C SER A 31 -8.71 8.19 -2.39
N PHE A 32 -9.18 8.43 -3.59
CA PHE A 32 -8.70 7.78 -4.81
C PHE A 32 -8.98 8.65 -6.02
N SER A 33 -8.08 8.65 -6.99
CA SER A 33 -8.21 9.45 -8.21
C SER A 33 -7.37 8.91 -9.35
N GLN A 34 -7.74 9.30 -10.56
CA GLN A 34 -6.92 9.10 -11.75
C GLN A 34 -7.00 10.34 -12.63
N THR A 35 -5.85 10.80 -13.12
CA THR A 35 -5.75 11.94 -14.02
C THR A 35 -5.42 11.49 -15.43
N PHE A 36 -5.84 12.29 -16.40
CA PHE A 36 -5.63 12.04 -17.81
C PHE A 36 -4.95 13.23 -18.45
N THR A 37 -4.06 12.95 -19.39
CA THR A 37 -3.38 13.97 -20.18
C THR A 37 -3.81 13.84 -21.62
N ASP A 38 -4.22 14.96 -22.21
CA ASP A 38 -4.58 15.05 -23.63
C ASP A 38 -3.50 15.90 -24.33
N SER A 39 -2.88 15.33 -25.37
CA SER A 39 -1.89 16.02 -26.18
C SER A 39 -2.33 16.07 -27.62
N THR A 40 -2.47 17.27 -28.14
CA THR A 40 -2.79 17.51 -29.56
C THR A 40 -1.54 17.84 -30.32
N TYR A 41 -1.26 17.11 -31.37
CA TYR A 41 -0.16 17.39 -32.29
C TYR A 41 -0.66 18.09 -33.54
N ALA A 42 -0.18 19.28 -33.81
CA ALA A 42 -0.44 19.98 -35.02
C ALA A 42 0.65 19.64 -36.09
N GLN A 43 0.21 19.18 -37.22
CA GLN A 43 1.14 18.99 -38.39
C GLN A 43 1.03 20.15 -39.36
N LYS A 44 2.19 20.65 -39.76
CA LYS A 44 2.34 21.62 -40.83
C LYS A 44 2.78 20.88 -42.08
N THR A 45 1.96 20.87 -43.12
CA THR A 45 2.32 20.22 -44.38
C THR A 45 3.07 21.19 -45.28
N ILE A 46 3.94 20.66 -46.14
CA ILE A 46 4.76 21.45 -47.08
C ILE A 46 3.88 22.27 -48.05
N HIS A 47 2.71 21.79 -48.37
CA HIS A 47 1.79 22.44 -49.31
C HIS A 47 0.84 23.47 -48.67
N GLU A 48 0.71 23.46 -47.36
CA GLU A 48 -0.18 24.37 -46.63
C GLU A 48 0.60 25.08 -45.52
N GLN A 49 1.52 25.96 -45.92
CA GLN A 49 2.41 26.65 -44.98
C GLN A 49 1.69 27.52 -43.92
N HIS A 50 0.43 27.82 -44.13
CA HIS A 50 -0.34 28.70 -43.23
C HIS A 50 -1.44 28.02 -42.46
N LYS A 51 -1.66 26.72 -42.66
CA LYS A 51 -2.66 25.94 -41.92
C LYS A 51 -1.99 24.90 -41.03
N MET A 52 -2.33 24.92 -39.77
CA MET A 52 -2.04 23.81 -38.84
C MET A 52 -3.21 22.87 -38.90
N HIS A 53 -2.95 21.62 -39.28
CA HIS A 53 -3.94 20.54 -39.19
C HIS A 53 -3.72 19.80 -37.89
N GLU A 54 -4.79 19.62 -37.15
CA GLU A 54 -4.81 18.74 -36.00
C GLU A 54 -4.67 17.29 -36.47
N ALA A 55 -3.49 16.72 -36.29
CA ALA A 55 -3.18 15.42 -36.86
C ALA A 55 -3.58 14.24 -35.95
N SER A 56 -3.50 14.41 -34.63
CA SER A 56 -3.87 13.35 -33.69
C SER A 56 -3.98 13.89 -32.26
N ASN A 57 -4.97 13.37 -31.54
CA ASN A 57 -5.06 13.47 -30.09
C ASN A 57 -4.51 12.20 -29.47
N ILE A 58 -3.47 12.35 -28.65
CA ILE A 58 -2.98 11.25 -27.83
C ILE A 58 -3.52 11.42 -26.42
N LYS A 59 -4.32 10.45 -26.00
CA LYS A 59 -4.82 10.37 -24.62
C LYS A 59 -3.93 9.43 -23.83
N LYS A 60 -3.43 9.93 -22.72
CA LYS A 60 -2.63 9.17 -21.78
C LYS A 60 -3.26 9.24 -20.40
N ALA A 61 -3.45 8.08 -19.77
CA ALA A 61 -3.79 8.01 -18.37
C ALA A 61 -2.52 7.98 -17.53
N ASN A 62 -2.45 8.81 -16.49
CA ASN A 62 -1.47 8.64 -15.43
C ASN A 62 -1.90 7.48 -14.54
N SER A 63 -0.98 6.93 -13.75
CA SER A 63 -1.36 5.94 -12.75
C SER A 63 -2.42 6.50 -11.81
N ALA A 64 -3.41 5.69 -11.45
CA ALA A 64 -4.35 6.02 -10.40
C ALA A 64 -3.64 5.99 -9.04
N SER A 65 -4.16 6.73 -8.09
CA SER A 65 -3.67 6.74 -6.71
C SER A 65 -4.79 6.45 -5.73
N PHE A 66 -4.45 5.87 -4.60
CA PHE A 66 -5.38 5.65 -3.51
C PHE A 66 -4.67 5.78 -2.16
N GLU A 67 -5.44 6.17 -1.16
CA GLU A 67 -4.99 6.34 0.21
C GLU A 67 -6.12 5.98 1.17
N PHE A 68 -5.82 5.20 2.19
CA PHE A 68 -6.74 4.88 3.26
C PHE A 68 -6.01 4.45 4.54
N THR A 69 -6.73 4.47 5.66
CA THR A 69 -6.21 4.05 6.96
C THR A 69 -7.08 2.92 7.51
N VAL A 70 -6.42 1.87 7.97
CA VAL A 70 -7.06 0.77 8.72
C VAL A 70 -6.83 1.04 10.22
N PRO A 71 -7.88 1.39 10.98
CA PRO A 71 -7.72 1.80 12.38
C PRO A 71 -7.47 0.65 13.33
N ALA A 72 -7.80 -0.57 12.92
CA ALA A 72 -7.64 -1.77 13.73
C ALA A 72 -7.41 -3.00 12.85
N LEU A 73 -6.16 -3.45 12.78
CA LEU A 73 -5.78 -4.64 12.04
C LEU A 73 -6.09 -5.92 12.83
N THR A 74 -6.55 -6.96 12.13
CA THR A 74 -6.61 -8.31 12.64
C THR A 74 -5.36 -9.09 12.27
N GLN A 75 -5.15 -10.26 12.88
CA GLN A 75 -4.02 -11.12 12.52
C GLN A 75 -4.08 -11.57 11.04
N ASN A 76 -5.28 -11.84 10.54
CA ASN A 76 -5.45 -12.20 9.13
C ASN A 76 -5.13 -11.04 8.19
N ASP A 77 -5.50 -9.82 8.57
CA ASP A 77 -5.17 -8.61 7.81
C ASP A 77 -3.65 -8.41 7.73
N LEU A 78 -2.93 -8.67 8.83
CA LEU A 78 -1.47 -8.59 8.86
C LEU A 78 -0.81 -9.56 7.88
N ALA A 79 -1.30 -10.78 7.75
CA ALA A 79 -0.74 -11.76 6.82
C ALA A 79 -0.87 -11.27 5.36
N VAL A 80 -2.02 -10.72 4.98
CA VAL A 80 -2.24 -10.18 3.64
C VAL A 80 -1.42 -8.90 3.40
N VAL A 81 -1.37 -8.01 4.37
CA VAL A 81 -0.56 -6.79 4.29
C VAL A 81 0.93 -7.13 4.15
N LYS A 82 1.42 -8.14 4.86
CA LYS A 82 2.78 -8.63 4.70
C LYS A 82 3.06 -9.04 3.26
N ASP A 83 2.17 -9.81 2.63
CA ASP A 83 2.33 -10.25 1.24
C ASP A 83 2.31 -9.08 0.24
N LEU A 84 1.49 -8.08 0.49
CA LEU A 84 1.30 -6.95 -0.45
C LEU A 84 2.32 -5.82 -0.25
N LEU A 85 2.74 -5.58 0.97
CA LEU A 85 3.62 -4.46 1.32
C LEU A 85 5.08 -4.87 1.45
N VAL A 86 5.34 -5.99 2.14
CA VAL A 86 6.68 -6.38 2.57
C VAL A 86 7.32 -7.37 1.62
N ASP A 87 6.62 -8.43 1.27
CA ASP A 87 7.19 -9.54 0.51
C ASP A 87 7.29 -9.23 -0.99
N TYR A 88 8.33 -9.75 -1.63
CA TYR A 88 8.40 -9.78 -3.07
C TYR A 88 7.44 -10.84 -3.64
N LYS A 89 6.96 -10.60 -4.84
CA LYS A 89 6.26 -11.64 -5.59
C LYS A 89 7.18 -12.83 -5.80
N THR A 90 6.71 -14.02 -5.48
CA THR A 90 7.48 -15.27 -5.50
C THR A 90 8.27 -15.43 -6.81
N GLY A 91 9.57 -15.64 -6.67
CA GLY A 91 10.49 -15.84 -7.81
C GLY A 91 10.82 -14.58 -8.60
N THR A 92 10.52 -13.41 -8.07
CA THR A 92 10.77 -12.14 -8.73
C THR A 92 11.35 -11.09 -7.76
N ASN A 93 11.83 -9.97 -8.31
CA ASN A 93 12.26 -8.79 -7.55
C ASN A 93 11.21 -7.66 -7.60
N THR A 94 9.95 -7.99 -7.86
CA THR A 94 8.85 -7.03 -7.89
C THR A 94 7.86 -7.29 -6.77
N LEU A 95 6.92 -6.36 -6.59
CA LEU A 95 5.88 -6.46 -5.56
C LEU A 95 4.66 -7.22 -6.07
N ASN A 96 3.92 -7.81 -5.15
CA ASN A 96 2.61 -8.36 -5.43
C ASN A 96 1.63 -7.26 -5.80
N THR A 97 0.77 -7.53 -6.76
CA THR A 97 -0.33 -6.65 -7.16
C THR A 97 -1.67 -7.21 -6.72
N PHE A 98 -2.64 -6.34 -6.60
CA PHE A 98 -3.99 -6.71 -6.19
C PHE A 98 -5.04 -5.84 -6.89
N THR A 99 -6.29 -6.22 -6.76
CA THR A 99 -7.43 -5.44 -7.22
C THR A 99 -8.17 -4.88 -6.01
N LEU A 100 -8.44 -3.59 -6.01
CA LEU A 100 -9.13 -2.89 -4.94
C LEU A 100 -10.55 -2.55 -5.38
N HIS A 101 -11.55 -3.02 -4.63
CA HIS A 101 -12.94 -2.66 -4.83
C HIS A 101 -13.41 -1.71 -3.74
N ILE A 102 -14.02 -0.61 -4.14
CA ILE A 102 -14.54 0.42 -3.25
C ILE A 102 -16.04 0.52 -3.48
N LYS A 103 -16.81 0.29 -2.43
CA LYS A 103 -18.25 0.51 -2.43
C LYS A 103 -18.59 1.77 -1.67
N LEU A 104 -19.12 2.75 -2.36
CA LEU A 104 -19.75 3.92 -1.78
C LEU A 104 -21.28 3.74 -1.77
N PRO A 105 -22.04 4.57 -1.05
CA PRO A 105 -23.50 4.41 -0.96
C PRO A 105 -24.22 4.33 -2.31
N ASN A 106 -23.76 5.11 -3.29
CA ASN A 106 -24.40 5.23 -4.60
C ASN A 106 -23.62 4.62 -5.76
N ASP A 107 -22.34 4.32 -5.56
CA ASP A 107 -21.43 3.89 -6.63
C ASP A 107 -20.47 2.82 -6.17
N THR A 108 -19.99 2.05 -7.14
CA THR A 108 -18.91 1.08 -6.96
C THR A 108 -17.75 1.41 -7.87
N TYR A 109 -16.56 1.28 -7.35
CA TYR A 109 -15.31 1.52 -8.09
C TYR A 109 -14.38 0.33 -7.96
N ARG A 110 -13.54 0.17 -8.96
CA ARG A 110 -12.47 -0.82 -8.98
C ARG A 110 -11.17 -0.17 -9.41
N LEU A 111 -10.12 -0.43 -8.69
CA LEU A 111 -8.75 -0.10 -9.06
C LEU A 111 -8.04 -1.39 -9.47
N ASP A 112 -7.53 -1.42 -10.68
CA ASP A 112 -6.87 -2.59 -11.25
C ASP A 112 -5.35 -2.47 -11.13
N ASN A 113 -4.69 -3.60 -10.92
CA ASN A 113 -3.24 -3.70 -10.81
C ASN A 113 -2.65 -2.75 -9.76
N CYS A 114 -3.22 -2.80 -8.56
CA CYS A 114 -2.79 -1.97 -7.44
C CYS A 114 -1.47 -2.44 -6.86
N VAL A 115 -0.66 -1.51 -6.43
CA VAL A 115 0.57 -1.75 -5.67
C VAL A 115 0.65 -0.76 -4.51
N ILE A 116 1.11 -1.23 -3.35
CA ILE A 116 1.29 -0.38 -2.18
C ILE A 116 2.64 0.32 -2.29
N THR A 117 2.62 1.65 -2.34
CA THR A 117 3.83 2.47 -2.41
C THR A 117 4.31 2.95 -1.05
N ASN A 118 3.43 3.03 -0.09
CA ASN A 118 3.76 3.46 1.26
C ASN A 118 2.84 2.76 2.27
N GLY A 119 3.42 2.20 3.31
CA GLY A 119 2.69 1.63 4.43
C GLY A 119 3.31 2.09 5.74
N THR A 120 2.51 2.70 6.61
CA THR A 120 2.94 3.18 7.92
C THR A 120 2.19 2.45 9.01
N PHE A 121 2.91 1.63 9.78
CA PHE A 121 2.39 0.99 10.98
C PHE A 121 2.55 1.93 12.17
N ILE A 122 1.46 2.16 12.88
CA ILE A 122 1.43 2.95 14.10
C ILE A 122 1.12 2.01 15.26
N ILE A 123 2.10 1.85 16.14
CA ILE A 123 2.06 0.95 17.28
C ILE A 123 2.07 1.80 18.56
N GLU A 124 0.91 1.97 19.15
CA GLU A 124 0.74 2.75 20.39
C GLU A 124 0.23 1.84 21.50
N LYS A 125 0.80 1.97 22.68
CA LYS A 125 0.37 1.21 23.85
C LYS A 125 -1.08 1.55 24.21
N LEU A 126 -1.88 0.54 24.51
CA LEU A 126 -3.30 0.60 24.83
C LEU A 126 -4.24 0.94 23.64
N GLU A 127 -3.71 0.93 22.43
CA GLU A 127 -4.46 1.13 21.19
C GLU A 127 -4.44 -0.15 20.33
N ASN A 128 -5.24 -0.16 19.28
CA ASN A 128 -5.15 -1.19 18.24
C ASN A 128 -4.03 -0.85 17.26
N LEU A 129 -3.47 -1.88 16.63
CA LEU A 129 -2.50 -1.69 15.55
C LEU A 129 -3.18 -0.98 14.38
N LYS A 130 -2.66 0.19 14.01
CA LYS A 130 -3.13 1.00 12.88
C LYS A 130 -2.18 0.89 11.70
N LEU A 131 -2.73 1.00 10.50
CA LEU A 131 -1.96 1.01 9.26
C LEU A 131 -2.51 2.07 8.31
N GLY A 132 -1.65 3.03 7.96
CA GLY A 132 -1.88 3.96 6.86
C GLY A 132 -1.32 3.36 5.57
N ILE A 133 -2.12 3.30 4.51
CA ILE A 133 -1.73 2.76 3.21
C ILE A 133 -1.89 3.82 2.14
N GLN A 134 -0.85 3.99 1.34
CA GLN A 134 -0.87 4.72 0.08
C GLN A 134 -0.43 3.78 -1.04
N GLY A 135 -1.06 3.91 -2.18
CA GLY A 135 -0.71 3.08 -3.31
C GLY A 135 -1.07 3.70 -4.64
N GLN A 136 -0.68 3.01 -5.68
CA GLN A 136 -0.97 3.37 -7.05
C GLN A 136 -1.58 2.18 -7.79
N ALA A 137 -2.31 2.47 -8.85
CA ALA A 137 -2.95 1.47 -9.69
C ALA A 137 -2.87 1.86 -11.15
N SER A 138 -3.04 0.89 -12.05
CA SER A 138 -3.03 1.19 -13.47
C SER A 138 -4.32 1.88 -13.93
N ARG A 139 -5.47 1.49 -13.41
CA ARG A 139 -6.76 1.97 -13.89
C ARG A 139 -7.81 2.05 -12.78
N LEU A 140 -8.59 3.15 -12.81
CA LEU A 140 -9.80 3.32 -12.02
C LEU A 140 -11.04 3.14 -12.91
N VAL A 141 -11.94 2.24 -12.50
CA VAL A 141 -13.18 1.94 -13.21
C VAL A 141 -14.37 2.21 -12.30
N LYS A 142 -15.38 2.92 -12.81
CA LYS A 142 -16.64 3.19 -12.12
C LYS A 142 -17.73 2.21 -12.58
N GLY A 143 -18.68 1.92 -11.70
CA GLY A 143 -19.90 1.19 -12.04
C GLY A 143 -19.69 -0.32 -12.23
N VAL A 144 -18.70 -0.91 -11.56
CA VAL A 144 -18.42 -2.35 -11.63
C VAL A 144 -19.24 -3.14 -10.64
N SER A 145 -19.60 -4.36 -10.99
CA SER A 145 -20.20 -5.29 -10.06
C SER A 145 -19.18 -5.70 -9.00
N LEU A 146 -19.58 -5.69 -7.74
CA LEU A 146 -18.76 -6.26 -6.68
C LEU A 146 -18.75 -7.78 -6.85
N PRO A 147 -17.59 -8.43 -6.68
CA PRO A 147 -17.54 -9.88 -6.66
C PRO A 147 -18.37 -10.42 -5.49
N THR A 148 -18.95 -11.60 -5.71
CA THR A 148 -19.69 -12.28 -4.66
C THR A 148 -18.70 -12.79 -3.62
N PHE A 149 -18.62 -12.10 -2.50
CA PHE A 149 -17.86 -12.60 -1.36
C PHE A 149 -18.71 -13.60 -0.62
N GLY A 150 -18.25 -14.82 -0.48
CA GLY A 150 -18.83 -15.73 0.48
C GLY A 150 -18.83 -15.05 1.86
N ARG A 151 -19.97 -14.87 2.44
CA ARG A 151 -20.12 -14.31 3.81
C ARG A 151 -19.39 -15.16 4.88
N GLY A 152 -18.85 -16.32 4.48
CA GLY A 152 -18.31 -17.34 5.36
C GLY A 152 -16.97 -17.04 6.01
N THR A 153 -16.29 -15.96 5.68
CA THR A 153 -14.95 -15.69 6.21
C THR A 153 -14.85 -14.50 7.15
N ARG A 154 -15.94 -13.93 7.61
CA ARG A 154 -15.91 -13.25 8.88
C ARG A 154 -15.89 -14.33 9.97
N SER A 155 -14.70 -14.83 10.29
CA SER A 155 -14.53 -15.60 11.53
C SER A 155 -15.17 -14.82 12.67
N ALA A 156 -16.01 -15.50 13.46
CA ALA A 156 -16.65 -14.89 14.63
C ALA A 156 -15.64 -14.39 15.68
N SER A 157 -14.38 -14.78 15.55
CA SER A 157 -13.25 -14.29 16.34
C SER A 157 -12.37 -13.36 15.52
N ARG A 158 -12.86 -12.18 15.20
CA ARG A 158 -12.00 -11.07 14.74
C ARG A 158 -11.21 -10.55 15.93
N THR A 159 -10.07 -11.14 16.15
CA THR A 159 -9.16 -10.64 17.16
C THR A 159 -8.38 -9.48 16.56
N HIS A 160 -8.80 -8.26 16.86
CA HIS A 160 -8.00 -7.07 16.56
C HIS A 160 -6.69 -7.16 17.34
N GLN A 161 -5.61 -6.72 16.71
CA GLN A 161 -4.30 -6.67 17.36
C GLN A 161 -4.25 -5.46 18.31
N ARG A 162 -4.69 -5.68 19.53
CA ARG A 162 -4.59 -4.71 20.61
C ARG A 162 -3.19 -4.75 21.23
N ILE A 163 -2.69 -3.59 21.59
CA ILE A 163 -1.33 -3.44 22.10
C ILE A 163 -1.37 -3.11 23.59
N ASP A 164 -1.41 -4.14 24.42
CA ASP A 164 -1.30 -4.00 25.87
C ASP A 164 0.18 -4.09 26.31
N HIS A 165 0.99 -4.84 25.56
CA HIS A 165 2.42 -5.00 25.75
C HIS A 165 3.18 -4.51 24.52
N LEU A 166 4.20 -3.70 24.75
CA LEU A 166 5.10 -3.19 23.71
C LEU A 166 6.53 -3.27 24.22
N SER A 167 7.38 -4.01 23.51
CA SER A 167 8.80 -4.12 23.82
C SER A 167 9.65 -3.93 22.56
N VAL A 168 10.80 -3.32 22.73
CA VAL A 168 11.77 -3.12 21.67
C VAL A 168 13.13 -3.57 22.15
N SER A 169 13.82 -4.37 21.33
CA SER A 169 15.19 -4.76 21.54
C SER A 169 16.05 -4.22 20.40
N ILE A 170 17.16 -3.59 20.74
CA ILE A 170 18.15 -3.10 19.79
C ILE A 170 19.42 -3.89 20.02
N ASP A 171 19.92 -4.54 18.96
CA ASP A 171 21.13 -5.40 19.04
C ASP A 171 21.05 -6.42 20.17
N SER A 172 19.91 -7.08 20.30
CA SER A 172 19.57 -8.05 21.35
C SER A 172 19.51 -7.49 22.78
N THR A 173 19.62 -6.17 22.93
CA THR A 173 19.48 -5.52 24.22
C THR A 173 18.09 -4.90 24.35
N PRO A 174 17.26 -5.34 25.31
CA PRO A 174 15.96 -4.75 25.53
C PRO A 174 16.09 -3.30 26.00
N LEU A 175 15.23 -2.42 25.49
CA LEU A 175 15.05 -1.09 26.07
C LEU A 175 14.26 -1.21 27.38
N THR A 176 14.84 -0.72 28.46
CA THR A 176 14.28 -0.85 29.82
C THR A 176 13.32 0.27 30.18
N ASP A 177 13.46 1.43 29.58
CA ASP A 177 12.59 2.56 29.83
C ASP A 177 11.27 2.43 29.06
N GLY A 178 10.22 3.02 29.61
CA GLY A 178 8.86 2.88 29.09
C GLY A 178 8.70 3.35 27.66
N ILE A 179 8.52 2.43 26.74
CA ILE A 179 8.18 2.71 25.35
C ILE A 179 6.70 2.92 25.25
N TYR A 180 6.26 4.03 24.65
CA TYR A 180 4.84 4.31 24.48
C TYR A 180 4.35 4.23 23.06
N ASN A 181 5.21 4.49 22.07
CA ASN A 181 4.86 4.32 20.67
C ASN A 181 6.04 3.86 19.81
N VAL A 182 5.73 3.21 18.70
CA VAL A 182 6.65 2.89 17.62
C VAL A 182 5.95 3.16 16.31
N SER A 183 6.64 3.79 15.37
CA SER A 183 6.18 3.99 14.01
C SER A 183 7.16 3.32 13.06
N ILE A 184 6.62 2.54 12.11
CA ILE A 184 7.40 1.87 11.06
C ILE A 184 6.81 2.25 9.73
N GLU A 185 7.62 2.81 8.85
CA GLU A 185 7.23 3.22 7.51
C GLU A 185 8.06 2.45 6.47
N LEU A 186 7.38 1.80 5.55
CA LEU A 186 7.98 1.17 4.39
C LEU A 186 7.53 1.89 3.13
N GLN A 187 8.51 2.43 2.40
CA GLN A 187 8.30 3.09 1.11
C GLN A 187 8.81 2.20 -0.02
N ASN A 188 7.98 2.01 -1.03
CA ASN A 188 8.30 1.34 -2.27
C ASN A 188 8.31 2.37 -3.41
N ASP A 189 9.48 2.72 -3.89
CA ASP A 189 9.64 3.63 -5.03
C ASP A 189 9.46 2.85 -6.32
N ILE A 190 8.41 3.16 -7.07
CA ILE A 190 8.06 2.50 -8.31
C ILE A 190 7.97 3.50 -9.47
N GLU A 191 8.20 3.00 -10.66
CA GLU A 191 7.98 3.74 -11.91
C GLU A 191 7.09 2.93 -12.84
N TRP A 192 6.00 3.55 -13.29
CA TRP A 192 5.09 2.93 -14.24
C TRP A 192 5.64 3.02 -15.66
N ASN A 193 5.58 1.90 -16.37
CA ASN A 193 5.88 1.84 -17.79
C ASN A 193 4.62 2.30 -18.56
N PRO A 194 4.68 3.44 -19.28
CA PRO A 194 3.48 4.02 -19.86
C PRO A 194 2.90 3.19 -21.01
N TYR A 195 3.75 2.50 -21.77
CA TYR A 195 3.34 1.75 -22.96
C TYR A 195 4.17 0.47 -23.12
N LEU A 196 3.54 -0.57 -23.67
CA LEU A 196 4.24 -1.82 -24.01
C LEU A 196 5.15 -1.64 -25.21
N THR A 197 4.67 -0.92 -26.25
CA THR A 197 5.43 -0.62 -27.46
C THR A 197 5.06 0.75 -28.03
N VAL A 198 5.92 1.31 -28.89
CA VAL A 198 5.62 2.56 -29.60
C VAL A 198 4.39 2.40 -30.50
N ASN A 199 4.21 1.22 -31.07
CA ASN A 199 3.06 0.94 -31.92
C ASN A 199 1.75 0.98 -31.13
N ASP A 200 1.73 0.47 -29.92
CA ASP A 200 0.56 0.53 -29.02
C ASP A 200 0.21 1.97 -28.66
N ALA A 201 1.23 2.82 -28.47
CA ALA A 201 1.03 4.22 -28.19
C ALA A 201 0.43 5.00 -29.38
N LEU A 202 0.78 4.63 -30.59
CA LEU A 202 0.28 5.27 -31.82
C LEU A 202 -1.12 4.77 -32.24
N ASN A 203 -1.47 3.56 -31.86
CA ASN A 203 -2.74 2.92 -32.21
C ASN A 203 -3.78 2.96 -31.10
N VAL A 204 -3.81 4.03 -30.29
CA VAL A 204 -4.80 4.23 -29.22
C VAL A 204 -6.20 4.52 -29.80
N THR A 205 -6.69 3.63 -30.65
CA THR A 205 -8.07 3.66 -31.15
C THR A 205 -9.05 3.01 -30.18
N ASN A 206 -8.55 2.15 -29.29
CA ASN A 206 -9.33 1.53 -28.25
C ASN A 206 -8.85 2.03 -26.89
N ALA A 207 -9.46 3.07 -26.40
CA ALA A 207 -9.16 3.71 -25.12
C ALA A 207 -9.28 2.76 -23.90
N ALA A 208 -9.80 1.55 -24.09
CA ALA A 208 -10.11 0.64 -22.99
C ALA A 208 -8.86 0.05 -22.31
N THR A 209 -7.73 -0.10 -23.02
CA THR A 209 -6.55 -0.77 -22.45
C THR A 209 -5.22 -0.08 -22.74
N SER A 210 -5.05 0.53 -23.90
CA SER A 210 -3.73 1.01 -24.36
C SER A 210 -3.32 2.38 -23.81
N MET A 211 -4.25 3.18 -23.30
CA MET A 211 -3.93 4.48 -22.68
C MET A 211 -3.46 4.39 -21.22
N TYR A 212 -3.69 3.25 -20.59
CA TYR A 212 -3.35 3.04 -19.18
C TYR A 212 -1.96 2.43 -19.02
N PRO A 213 -1.21 2.80 -17.96
CA PRO A 213 0.04 2.13 -17.66
C PRO A 213 -0.23 0.65 -17.35
N SER A 214 0.63 -0.23 -17.87
CA SER A 214 0.41 -1.68 -17.76
C SER A 214 1.23 -2.33 -16.65
N ASN A 215 2.50 -1.95 -16.53
CA ASN A 215 3.46 -2.51 -15.60
C ASN A 215 4.24 -1.43 -14.90
N PHE A 216 4.82 -1.79 -13.78
CA PHE A 216 5.73 -0.92 -13.04
C PHE A 216 7.07 -1.62 -12.78
N THR A 217 8.09 -0.82 -12.55
CA THR A 217 9.41 -1.26 -12.11
C THR A 217 9.63 -0.78 -10.67
N LEU A 218 9.99 -1.69 -9.79
CA LEU A 218 10.40 -1.34 -8.44
C LEU A 218 11.85 -0.86 -8.46
N LYS A 219 12.07 0.42 -8.13
CA LYS A 219 13.40 1.03 -8.16
C LYS A 219 14.15 0.86 -6.85
N LYS A 220 13.47 1.13 -5.75
CA LYS A 220 14.11 1.06 -4.44
C LYS A 220 13.06 0.90 -3.34
N ARG A 221 13.49 0.39 -2.22
CA ARG A 221 12.70 0.28 -1.00
C ARG A 221 13.42 0.97 0.15
N VAL A 222 12.70 1.71 0.96
CA VAL A 222 13.23 2.40 2.14
C VAL A 222 12.36 2.03 3.33
N LEU A 223 12.99 1.53 4.37
CA LEU A 223 12.38 1.29 5.66
C LEU A 223 12.91 2.33 6.65
N SER A 224 12.01 3.00 7.33
CA SER A 224 12.32 3.96 8.38
C SER A 224 11.37 3.78 9.56
N GLY A 225 11.72 4.37 10.68
CA GLY A 225 10.86 4.30 11.85
C GLY A 225 11.31 5.22 12.96
N SER A 226 10.50 5.27 14.00
CA SER A 226 10.79 6.02 15.22
C SER A 226 10.29 5.26 16.44
N ILE A 227 10.97 5.45 17.55
CA ILE A 227 10.63 4.87 18.85
C ILE A 227 10.43 6.00 19.83
N GLY A 228 9.23 6.10 20.39
CA GLY A 228 8.92 7.04 21.47
C GLY A 228 9.12 6.39 22.82
N GLN A 229 9.92 7.02 23.66
CA GLN A 229 10.31 6.53 24.98
C GLN A 229 10.18 7.61 26.02
N TYR A 230 9.67 7.27 27.21
CA TYR A 230 9.72 8.17 28.34
C TYR A 230 11.15 8.26 28.89
N VAL A 231 11.67 9.46 28.92
CA VAL A 231 13.01 9.72 29.47
C VAL A 231 12.91 9.79 30.99
N GLN A 232 13.66 8.92 31.64
CA GLN A 232 13.89 9.02 33.08
C GLN A 232 15.15 9.85 33.39
N SER A 233 15.29 10.31 34.62
CA SER A 233 16.35 11.23 35.00
C SER A 233 17.79 10.75 34.78
N ASP A 234 17.97 9.45 34.64
CA ASP A 234 19.28 8.79 34.47
C ASP A 234 19.46 8.22 33.05
N PHE A 235 18.80 8.81 32.06
CA PHE A 235 18.91 8.35 30.67
C PHE A 235 20.34 8.58 30.17
N ASP A 236 21.05 7.50 29.99
CA ASP A 236 22.36 7.50 29.34
C ASP A 236 22.19 7.47 27.81
N THR A 237 22.26 8.65 27.22
CA THR A 237 22.11 8.84 25.78
C THR A 237 23.26 8.24 24.96
N ASP A 238 24.39 7.95 25.57
CA ASP A 238 25.60 7.58 24.85
C ASP A 238 25.64 6.14 24.37
N THR A 239 24.85 5.25 24.98
CA THR A 239 24.90 3.81 24.65
C THR A 239 24.01 3.43 23.47
N GLN A 240 23.05 4.25 23.08
CA GLN A 240 22.04 3.91 22.07
C GLN A 240 22.16 4.71 20.77
N GLN A 241 22.87 5.81 20.74
CA GLN A 241 22.76 6.84 19.71
C GLN A 241 23.59 6.63 18.44
N TRP A 242 24.37 5.62 18.28
CA TRP A 242 25.26 5.51 17.09
C TRP A 242 25.49 4.07 16.68
N LYS A 243 24.45 3.28 16.72
CA LYS A 243 24.53 1.89 16.24
C LYS A 243 24.22 1.80 14.76
N THR A 244 25.05 1.06 14.03
CA THR A 244 24.92 0.85 12.59
C THR A 244 24.86 -0.64 12.30
N GLY A 245 23.96 -1.05 11.41
CA GLY A 245 23.87 -2.43 10.96
C GLY A 245 23.36 -3.40 12.02
N VAL A 246 22.58 -2.95 12.97
CA VAL A 246 22.07 -3.78 14.07
C VAL A 246 20.64 -4.25 13.84
N PRO A 247 20.26 -5.43 14.37
CA PRO A 247 18.88 -5.89 14.35
C PRO A 247 18.03 -5.16 15.37
N VAL A 248 16.79 -4.88 15.00
CA VAL A 248 15.74 -4.34 15.87
C VAL A 248 14.56 -5.28 15.89
N VAL A 249 14.12 -5.66 17.07
CA VAL A 249 12.95 -6.50 17.26
C VAL A 249 11.89 -5.73 18.05
N ILE A 250 10.73 -5.60 17.44
CA ILE A 250 9.57 -4.95 18.05
C ILE A 250 8.53 -6.03 18.28
N LYS A 251 8.16 -6.26 19.53
CA LYS A 251 7.09 -7.17 19.93
C LYS A 251 5.95 -6.38 20.53
N ALA A 252 4.76 -6.65 20.06
CA ALA A 252 3.56 -6.01 20.60
C ALA A 252 2.36 -6.95 20.54
N GLY A 253 1.44 -6.78 21.47
CA GLY A 253 0.23 -7.60 21.55
C GLY A 253 -0.45 -7.54 22.88
N GLU A 254 -1.43 -8.43 23.11
CA GLU A 254 -2.16 -8.53 24.36
C GLU A 254 -1.30 -9.05 25.52
N SER A 255 -0.30 -9.86 25.22
CA SER A 255 0.65 -10.37 26.19
C SER A 255 2.02 -10.60 25.55
N ASP A 256 3.03 -10.90 26.34
CA ASP A 256 4.38 -11.24 25.87
C ASP A 256 4.42 -12.44 24.93
N GLN A 257 3.39 -13.29 24.98
CA GLN A 257 3.30 -14.53 24.23
C GLN A 257 2.32 -14.46 23.05
N GLN A 258 1.42 -13.48 23.04
CA GLN A 258 0.36 -13.34 22.04
C GLN A 258 0.42 -11.95 21.40
N GLY A 259 0.66 -11.92 20.12
CA GLY A 259 0.71 -10.65 19.40
C GLY A 259 1.42 -10.79 18.06
N PHE A 260 2.05 -9.73 17.66
CA PHE A 260 2.82 -9.64 16.42
C PHE A 260 4.25 -9.14 16.72
N GLN A 261 5.12 -9.41 15.76
CA GLN A 261 6.52 -9.06 15.86
C GLN A 261 7.02 -8.48 14.54
N PHE A 262 7.78 -7.42 14.63
CA PHE A 262 8.58 -6.89 13.53
C PHE A 262 10.05 -7.18 13.77
N ASN A 263 10.67 -7.89 12.83
CA ASN A 263 12.10 -8.14 12.82
C ASN A 263 12.73 -7.27 11.74
N LEU A 264 13.49 -6.28 12.16
CA LEU A 264 14.19 -5.37 11.28
C LEU A 264 15.68 -5.71 11.32
N THR A 265 16.30 -5.81 10.18
CA THR A 265 17.71 -6.12 10.05
C THR A 265 18.47 -4.94 9.49
N ASN A 266 19.74 -4.83 9.88
CA ASN A 266 20.65 -3.81 9.36
C ASN A 266 20.16 -2.37 9.57
N CYS A 267 19.64 -2.10 10.77
CA CYS A 267 19.16 -0.75 11.14
C CYS A 267 20.32 0.15 11.57
N THR A 268 20.16 1.44 11.33
CA THR A 268 21.09 2.50 11.74
C THR A 268 20.33 3.54 12.55
N PHE A 269 20.90 3.94 13.67
CA PHE A 269 20.36 4.94 14.58
C PHE A 269 21.21 6.21 14.55
#